data_4770031c0f2f7721601c490bba3c34ea
#
_entry.id   4770031c0f2f7721601c490bba3c34ea
#
_cell.length_a   1.000
_cell.length_b   1.000
_cell.length_c   1.000
_cell.angle_alpha   90.00
_cell.angle_beta   90.00
_cell.angle_gamma   90.00
#
_symmetry.space_group_name_H-M   'P 1'
#
loop_
_entity.id
_entity.type
_entity.pdbx_description
1 polymer ?
#
loop_
_entity_poly.entity_id
_entity_poly.type
_entity_poly.pdbx_seq_one_letter_code
_entity_poly.pdbx_strand_id
1 'polypeptide(L)'
;MKATGPLLVAVLLTCCSSSRIENGIFYSPKGYQLRLPGDGWAVLPGGAAELELQRKNPDGGMLADATCDGKTTSRPLAVLTRHLTFGLGHRETVETVQNEAGGRQAERTLLRGTVDGREVAVEAVVLKDKRCVYDFVYVAPVDAFEAGRGDFQTFVESFAGATR
;
A
#
# COMPACT_ATOMS: atom_id res chain seq x y z
N MET A 1 -58.61 0.16 29.59
CA MET A 1 -57.94 -0.71 28.63
C MET A 1 -56.67 0.02 28.13
N LYS A 2 -55.45 -0.38 28.59
CA LYS A 2 -54.20 0.23 28.16
C LYS A 2 -53.57 -0.67 27.11
N ALA A 3 -53.43 -0.19 25.88
CA ALA A 3 -52.73 -0.90 24.79
C ALA A 3 -51.24 -0.58 24.87
N THR A 4 -50.45 -1.60 25.20
CA THR A 4 -48.99 -1.53 25.19
C THR A 4 -48.52 -2.03 23.82
N GLY A 5 -48.10 -1.08 22.95
CA GLY A 5 -47.50 -1.43 21.66
C GLY A 5 -46.04 -1.91 21.80
N PRO A 6 -45.61 -2.90 21.04
CA PRO A 6 -44.23 -3.38 21.08
C PRO A 6 -43.29 -2.35 20.43
N LEU A 7 -42.23 -1.99 21.18
CA LEU A 7 -41.13 -1.16 20.73
C LEU A 7 -40.21 -2.00 19.84
N LEU A 8 -40.22 -1.75 18.53
CA LEU A 8 -39.35 -2.40 17.57
C LEU A 8 -37.95 -1.79 17.65
N VAL A 9 -37.01 -2.43 18.31
CA VAL A 9 -35.59 -2.01 18.33
C VAL A 9 -34.95 -2.44 17.01
N ALA A 10 -34.74 -1.48 16.12
CA ALA A 10 -33.94 -1.67 14.91
C ALA A 10 -32.45 -1.77 15.28
N VAL A 11 -31.88 -2.98 15.26
CA VAL A 11 -30.44 -3.20 15.38
C VAL A 11 -29.79 -2.79 14.08
N LEU A 12 -29.13 -1.62 14.04
CA LEU A 12 -28.27 -1.18 12.97
C LEU A 12 -26.98 -2.02 13.01
N LEU A 13 -26.90 -3.05 12.16
CA LEU A 13 -25.67 -3.78 11.88
C LEU A 13 -24.70 -2.82 11.15
N THR A 14 -23.80 -2.19 11.90
CA THR A 14 -22.65 -1.50 11.32
C THR A 14 -21.72 -2.57 10.72
N CYS A 15 -21.79 -2.74 9.39
CA CYS A 15 -20.88 -3.59 8.64
C CYS A 15 -19.50 -2.92 8.66
N CYS A 16 -18.63 -3.28 9.62
CA CYS A 16 -17.21 -2.92 9.56
C CYS A 16 -16.61 -3.65 8.36
N SER A 17 -16.42 -2.95 7.25
CA SER A 17 -15.69 -3.46 6.11
C SER A 17 -14.24 -3.65 6.53
N SER A 18 -13.80 -4.88 6.68
CA SER A 18 -12.40 -5.25 6.92
C SER A 18 -11.72 -5.62 5.61
N SER A 19 -10.39 -5.51 5.54
CA SER A 19 -9.62 -6.06 4.43
C SER A 19 -9.81 -7.58 4.35
N ARG A 20 -9.82 -8.12 3.13
CA ARG A 20 -9.92 -9.56 2.90
C ARG A 20 -9.02 -9.99 1.75
N ILE A 21 -8.64 -11.25 1.74
CA ILE A 21 -7.88 -11.88 0.66
C ILE A 21 -8.71 -13.07 0.15
N GLU A 22 -9.01 -13.06 -1.15
CA GLU A 22 -9.75 -14.12 -1.83
C GLU A 22 -9.08 -14.45 -3.16
N ASN A 23 -8.78 -15.71 -3.42
CA ASN A 23 -8.17 -16.20 -4.67
C ASN A 23 -6.90 -15.42 -5.08
N GLY A 24 -6.03 -15.08 -4.11
CA GLY A 24 -4.81 -14.33 -4.35
C GLY A 24 -5.01 -12.84 -4.65
N ILE A 25 -6.21 -12.31 -4.40
CA ILE A 25 -6.52 -10.88 -4.54
C ILE A 25 -6.80 -10.30 -3.14
N PHE A 26 -6.09 -9.24 -2.82
CA PHE A 26 -6.36 -8.40 -1.65
C PHE A 26 -7.41 -7.36 -2.00
N TYR A 27 -8.42 -7.20 -1.15
CA TYR A 27 -9.47 -6.19 -1.24
C TYR A 27 -9.41 -5.26 -0.03
N SER A 28 -9.14 -3.98 -0.27
CA SER A 28 -9.12 -2.95 0.77
C SER A 28 -10.52 -2.43 1.07
N PRO A 29 -10.84 -2.14 2.35
CA PRO A 29 -12.05 -1.40 2.71
C PRO A 29 -12.11 0.02 2.12
N LYS A 30 -10.98 0.58 1.70
CA LYS A 30 -10.88 1.87 1.03
C LYS A 30 -11.19 1.81 -0.48
N GLY A 31 -11.58 0.62 -0.98
CA GLY A 31 -12.12 0.43 -2.32
C GLY A 31 -11.06 0.25 -3.40
N TYR A 32 -9.91 -0.32 -3.09
CA TYR A 32 -8.96 -0.78 -4.09
C TYR A 32 -8.65 -2.26 -3.92
N GLN A 33 -8.07 -2.85 -4.94
CA GLN A 33 -7.64 -4.25 -4.93
C GLN A 33 -6.26 -4.41 -5.55
N LEU A 34 -5.56 -5.47 -5.13
CA LEU A 34 -4.22 -5.83 -5.57
C LEU A 34 -4.15 -7.36 -5.73
N ARG A 35 -3.49 -7.83 -6.78
CA ARG A 35 -3.10 -9.23 -6.88
C ARG A 35 -1.85 -9.46 -6.05
N LEU A 36 -1.90 -10.43 -5.14
CA LEU A 36 -0.72 -10.83 -4.38
C LEU A 36 0.37 -11.37 -5.32
N PRO A 37 1.65 -11.10 -5.03
CA PRO A 37 2.74 -11.73 -5.77
C PRO A 37 2.70 -13.25 -5.58
N GLY A 38 3.35 -13.97 -6.48
CA GLY A 38 3.38 -15.43 -6.50
C GLY A 38 4.09 -16.06 -5.30
N ASP A 39 4.58 -17.28 -5.50
CA ASP A 39 5.21 -18.09 -4.48
C ASP A 39 6.39 -17.38 -3.79
N GLY A 40 6.58 -17.69 -2.52
CA GLY A 40 7.68 -17.13 -1.70
C GLY A 40 7.30 -15.89 -0.90
N TRP A 41 6.16 -15.24 -1.16
CA TRP A 41 5.65 -14.12 -0.39
C TRP A 41 4.58 -14.56 0.61
N ALA A 42 4.72 -14.13 1.86
CA ALA A 42 3.76 -14.40 2.93
C ALA A 42 3.16 -13.09 3.44
N VAL A 43 1.86 -13.09 3.70
CA VAL A 43 1.17 -11.97 4.34
C VAL A 43 1.57 -11.91 5.82
N LEU A 44 2.00 -10.72 6.27
CA LEU A 44 2.27 -10.44 7.67
C LEU A 44 1.00 -9.85 8.32
N PRO A 45 0.41 -10.54 9.29
CA PRO A 45 -0.75 -10.01 10.01
C PRO A 45 -0.32 -8.97 11.05
N GLY A 46 -1.16 -7.94 11.26
CA GLY A 46 -1.00 -7.00 12.37
C GLY A 46 0.04 -5.91 12.15
N GLY A 47 0.46 -5.67 10.92
CA GLY A 47 1.30 -4.54 10.55
C GLY A 47 0.57 -3.18 10.63
N ALA A 48 1.30 -2.11 10.38
CA ALA A 48 0.75 -0.74 10.36
C ALA A 48 0.05 -0.39 9.03
N ALA A 49 0.45 -1.03 7.93
CA ALA A 49 -0.17 -0.88 6.62
C ALA A 49 -1.37 -1.81 6.44
N GLU A 50 -2.24 -1.52 5.48
CA GLU A 50 -3.39 -2.38 5.16
C GLU A 50 -2.99 -3.77 4.66
N LEU A 51 -1.85 -3.85 3.97
CA LEU A 51 -1.25 -5.09 3.50
C LEU A 51 0.26 -5.02 3.67
N GLU A 52 0.84 -5.99 4.34
CA GLU A 52 2.28 -6.19 4.44
C GLU A 52 2.63 -7.62 4.01
N LEU A 53 3.68 -7.74 3.21
CA LEU A 53 4.17 -9.00 2.67
C LEU A 53 5.65 -9.15 3.00
N GLN A 54 6.08 -10.35 3.30
CA GLN A 54 7.47 -10.70 3.53
C GLN A 54 7.88 -11.90 2.68
N ARG A 55 9.11 -11.87 2.18
CA ARG A 55 9.81 -13.00 1.60
C ARG A 55 11.11 -13.22 2.39
N LYS A 56 11.44 -14.48 2.69
CA LYS A 56 12.63 -14.81 3.49
C LYS A 56 13.84 -15.25 2.65
N ASN A 57 13.60 -15.70 1.43
CA ASN A 57 14.66 -16.19 0.57
C ASN A 57 14.36 -15.88 -0.91
N PRO A 58 15.07 -14.90 -1.52
CA PRO A 58 15.90 -13.88 -0.85
C PRO A 58 15.04 -12.94 0.00
N ASP A 59 15.66 -12.29 1.02
CA ASP A 59 14.98 -11.43 1.97
C ASP A 59 14.38 -10.19 1.30
N GLY A 60 13.17 -9.80 1.72
CA GLY A 60 12.49 -8.63 1.20
C GLY A 60 11.11 -8.42 1.80
N GLY A 61 10.65 -7.19 1.78
CA GLY A 61 9.32 -6.79 2.24
C GLY A 61 8.60 -5.89 1.26
N MET A 62 7.28 -6.03 1.18
CA MET A 62 6.40 -5.13 0.44
C MET A 62 5.28 -4.64 1.35
N LEU A 63 4.79 -3.44 1.09
CA LEU A 63 3.56 -2.97 1.70
C LEU A 63 2.67 -2.24 0.68
N ALA A 64 1.39 -2.21 1.00
CA ALA A 64 0.42 -1.33 0.38
C ALA A 64 -0.49 -0.71 1.44
N ASP A 65 -0.72 0.58 1.32
CA ASP A 65 -1.64 1.34 2.17
C ASP A 65 -2.36 2.41 1.35
N ALA A 66 -3.44 2.96 1.90
CA ALA A 66 -4.11 4.10 1.31
C ALA A 66 -4.56 5.10 2.37
N THR A 67 -4.45 6.38 2.05
CA THR A 67 -5.00 7.48 2.84
C THR A 67 -6.02 8.24 2.02
N CYS A 68 -7.27 8.25 2.48
CA CYS A 68 -8.40 8.85 1.77
C CYS A 68 -8.93 10.08 2.52
N ASP A 69 -8.14 11.13 2.56
CA ASP A 69 -8.53 12.44 3.10
C ASP A 69 -8.08 13.58 2.17
N GLY A 70 -8.85 14.67 2.16
CA GLY A 70 -8.57 15.81 1.28
C GLY A 70 -7.29 16.57 1.64
N LYS A 71 -6.80 16.45 2.87
CA LYS A 71 -5.56 17.08 3.31
C LYS A 71 -4.34 16.38 2.73
N THR A 72 -4.34 15.04 2.73
CA THR A 72 -3.25 14.24 2.18
C THR A 72 -3.24 14.32 0.66
N THR A 73 -4.38 14.20 0.00
CA THR A 73 -4.48 14.27 -1.48
C THR A 73 -4.08 15.63 -2.06
N SER A 74 -4.15 16.71 -1.27
CA SER A 74 -3.72 18.05 -1.71
C SER A 74 -2.19 18.22 -1.75
N ARG A 75 -1.42 17.31 -1.13
CA ARG A 75 0.04 17.43 -1.07
C ARG A 75 0.71 17.03 -2.39
N PRO A 76 1.87 17.64 -2.73
CA PRO A 76 2.70 17.18 -3.85
C PRO A 76 3.21 15.75 -3.66
N LEU A 77 3.34 14.97 -4.74
CA LEU A 77 3.85 13.59 -4.70
C LEU A 77 5.23 13.50 -4.02
N ALA A 78 6.17 14.38 -4.34
CA ALA A 78 7.50 14.40 -3.74
C ALA A 78 7.48 14.58 -2.20
N VAL A 79 6.49 15.28 -1.66
CA VAL A 79 6.30 15.39 -0.20
C VAL A 79 5.78 14.09 0.37
N LEU A 80 4.83 13.45 -0.31
CA LEU A 80 4.27 12.15 0.10
C LEU A 80 5.34 11.06 0.10
N THR A 81 6.11 10.93 -0.99
CA THR A 81 7.22 9.97 -1.10
C THR A 81 8.26 10.18 0.01
N ARG A 82 8.58 11.44 0.35
CA ARG A 82 9.52 11.73 1.44
C ARG A 82 8.98 11.27 2.80
N HIS A 83 7.69 11.44 3.05
CA HIS A 83 7.06 10.96 4.29
C HIS A 83 7.05 9.43 4.37
N LEU A 84 6.74 8.77 3.28
CA LEU A 84 6.71 7.31 3.18
C LEU A 84 8.07 6.66 3.46
N THR A 85 9.17 7.35 3.09
CA THR A 85 10.54 6.85 3.23
C THR A 85 11.31 7.52 4.39
N PHE A 86 10.61 8.11 5.35
CA PHE A 86 11.21 8.89 6.45
C PHE A 86 12.18 8.08 7.34
N GLY A 87 11.91 6.78 7.56
CA GLY A 87 12.75 5.91 8.40
C GLY A 87 14.04 5.42 7.75
N LEU A 88 14.31 5.79 6.49
CA LEU A 88 15.52 5.38 5.78
C LEU A 88 16.69 6.28 6.16
N GLY A 89 17.69 5.72 6.83
CA GLY A 89 18.96 6.39 7.16
C GLY A 89 19.85 6.52 5.93
N HIS A 90 20.75 7.51 5.91
CA HIS A 90 21.70 7.77 4.80
C HIS A 90 21.07 7.72 3.42
N ARG A 91 19.85 8.27 3.31
CA ARG A 91 19.00 8.17 2.13
C ARG A 91 19.63 8.89 0.92
N GLU A 92 19.79 8.12 -0.16
CA GLU A 92 20.19 8.59 -1.47
C GLU A 92 19.07 8.28 -2.48
N THR A 93 18.63 9.27 -3.25
CA THR A 93 17.69 9.06 -4.36
C THR A 93 18.49 8.69 -5.61
N VAL A 94 18.26 7.49 -6.13
CA VAL A 94 18.90 6.96 -7.33
C VAL A 94 18.16 7.43 -8.57
N GLU A 95 16.82 7.34 -8.55
CA GLU A 95 15.96 7.69 -9.67
C GLU A 95 14.58 8.14 -9.17
N THR A 96 13.98 9.09 -9.87
CA THR A 96 12.57 9.47 -9.68
C THR A 96 11.91 9.65 -11.04
N VAL A 97 10.77 8.98 -11.24
CA VAL A 97 9.94 9.09 -12.46
C VAL A 97 8.53 9.50 -12.04
N GLN A 98 8.02 10.55 -12.66
CA GLN A 98 6.63 10.97 -12.51
C GLN A 98 5.88 10.73 -13.82
N ASN A 99 4.66 10.22 -13.71
CA ASN A 99 3.77 10.00 -14.83
C ASN A 99 2.31 10.26 -14.45
N GLU A 100 1.44 10.27 -15.44
CA GLU A 100 -0.01 10.29 -15.27
C GLU A 100 -0.61 9.15 -16.10
N ALA A 101 -1.43 8.33 -15.49
CA ALA A 101 -2.10 7.22 -16.14
C ALA A 101 -3.53 7.06 -15.60
N GLY A 102 -4.52 7.02 -16.51
CA GLY A 102 -5.92 6.82 -16.12
C GLY A 102 -6.48 7.87 -15.17
N GLY A 103 -6.02 9.14 -15.27
CA GLY A 103 -6.45 10.24 -14.41
C GLY A 103 -5.83 10.20 -13.00
N ARG A 104 -4.77 9.42 -12.80
CA ARG A 104 -3.99 9.35 -11.56
C ARG A 104 -2.58 9.88 -11.80
N GLN A 105 -2.13 10.73 -10.89
CA GLN A 105 -0.73 11.11 -10.82
C GLN A 105 0.06 10.02 -10.10
N ALA A 106 1.24 9.70 -10.60
CA ALA A 106 2.12 8.69 -10.03
C ALA A 106 3.55 9.20 -9.92
N GLU A 107 4.23 8.83 -8.83
CA GLU A 107 5.66 8.99 -8.65
C GLU A 107 6.26 7.65 -8.24
N ARG A 108 7.25 7.20 -8.98
CA ARG A 108 8.09 6.05 -8.67
C ARG A 108 9.47 6.57 -8.30
N THR A 109 9.97 6.19 -7.13
CA THR A 109 11.28 6.61 -6.65
C THR A 109 12.08 5.40 -6.19
N LEU A 110 13.29 5.26 -6.73
CA LEU A 110 14.29 4.29 -6.29
C LEU A 110 15.27 4.99 -5.36
N LEU A 111 15.47 4.41 -4.18
CA LEU A 111 16.35 4.92 -3.13
C LEU A 111 17.33 3.86 -2.67
N ARG A 112 18.44 4.31 -2.12
CA ARG A 112 19.34 3.53 -1.28
C ARG A 112 19.44 4.16 0.09
N GLY A 113 19.73 3.35 1.09
CA GLY A 113 19.93 3.83 2.44
C GLY A 113 20.16 2.72 3.44
N THR A 114 19.95 3.00 4.71
CA THR A 114 20.14 2.02 5.78
C THR A 114 18.90 1.87 6.63
N VAL A 115 18.58 0.64 7.02
CA VAL A 115 17.57 0.29 8.03
C VAL A 115 18.26 -0.60 9.06
N ASP A 116 18.24 -0.21 10.33
CA ASP A 116 18.91 -0.91 11.43
C ASP A 116 20.39 -1.24 11.13
N GLY A 117 21.09 -0.30 10.47
CA GLY A 117 22.50 -0.43 10.12
C GLY A 117 22.80 -1.33 8.90
N ARG A 118 21.77 -1.87 8.24
CA ARG A 118 21.91 -2.67 7.02
C ARG A 118 21.64 -1.83 5.79
N GLU A 119 22.47 -1.98 4.75
CA GLU A 119 22.24 -1.33 3.47
C GLU A 119 21.06 -1.98 2.75
N VAL A 120 20.11 -1.13 2.33
CA VAL A 120 18.92 -1.54 1.61
C VAL A 120 18.69 -0.69 0.36
N ALA A 121 18.03 -1.28 -0.62
CA ALA A 121 17.38 -0.56 -1.69
C ALA A 121 15.87 -0.54 -1.45
N VAL A 122 15.24 0.57 -1.80
CA VAL A 122 13.81 0.80 -1.62
C VAL A 122 13.23 1.33 -2.93
N GLU A 123 12.17 0.70 -3.42
CA GLU A 123 11.34 1.25 -4.48
C GLU A 123 10.01 1.67 -3.88
N ALA A 124 9.72 2.97 -3.94
CA ALA A 124 8.47 3.56 -3.48
C ALA A 124 7.64 4.00 -4.69
N VAL A 125 6.36 3.65 -4.72
CA VAL A 125 5.41 4.13 -5.71
C VAL A 125 4.24 4.78 -4.99
N VAL A 126 4.02 6.06 -5.28
CA VAL A 126 2.89 6.83 -4.75
C VAL A 126 1.94 7.13 -5.90
N LEU A 127 0.72 6.62 -5.80
CA LEU A 127 -0.37 6.96 -6.73
C LEU A 127 -1.33 7.91 -6.04
N LYS A 128 -1.85 8.88 -6.78
CA LYS A 128 -2.81 9.84 -6.24
C LYS A 128 -3.94 10.08 -7.23
N ASP A 129 -5.17 10.00 -6.73
CA ASP A 129 -6.37 10.50 -7.41
C ASP A 129 -7.07 11.59 -6.58
N LYS A 130 -8.28 11.99 -6.96
CA LYS A 130 -9.06 13.01 -6.23
C LYS A 130 -9.52 12.59 -4.83
N ARG A 131 -9.50 11.29 -4.53
CA ARG A 131 -10.05 10.72 -3.30
C ARG A 131 -8.97 10.27 -2.34
N CYS A 132 -7.96 9.57 -2.86
CA CYS A 132 -7.00 8.85 -2.05
C CYS A 132 -5.57 9.02 -2.59
N VAL A 133 -4.63 8.82 -1.68
CA VAL A 133 -3.22 8.52 -1.97
C VAL A 133 -3.04 7.03 -1.68
N TYR A 134 -2.37 6.33 -2.56
CA TYR A 134 -2.04 4.91 -2.45
C TYR A 134 -0.53 4.76 -2.44
N ASP A 135 -0.03 4.15 -1.40
CA ASP A 135 1.38 4.01 -1.10
C ASP A 135 1.79 2.54 -1.28
N PHE A 136 2.82 2.31 -2.09
CA PHE A 136 3.42 1.00 -2.30
C PHE A 136 4.91 1.11 -2.03
N VAL A 137 5.46 0.21 -1.25
CA VAL A 137 6.90 0.16 -0.97
C VAL A 137 7.40 -1.26 -1.11
N TYR A 138 8.55 -1.40 -1.73
CA TYR A 138 9.37 -2.60 -1.70
C TYR A 138 10.72 -2.25 -1.09
N VAL A 139 11.19 -3.09 -0.15
CA VAL A 139 12.49 -2.96 0.50
C VAL A 139 13.18 -4.31 0.53
N ALA A 140 14.46 -4.33 0.21
CA ALA A 140 15.31 -5.50 0.35
C ALA A 140 16.78 -5.08 0.56
N PRO A 141 17.63 -5.97 1.10
CA PRO A 141 19.08 -5.80 1.03
C PRO A 141 19.53 -5.51 -0.41
N VAL A 142 20.56 -4.68 -0.58
CA VAL A 142 20.97 -4.20 -1.91
C VAL A 142 21.29 -5.37 -2.86
N ASP A 143 21.89 -6.43 -2.36
CA ASP A 143 22.26 -7.65 -3.12
C ASP A 143 21.06 -8.55 -3.46
N ALA A 144 19.97 -8.45 -2.71
CA ALA A 144 18.72 -9.21 -2.90
C ALA A 144 17.64 -8.43 -3.65
N PHE A 145 17.82 -7.12 -3.85
CA PHE A 145 16.77 -6.22 -4.32
C PHE A 145 16.21 -6.60 -5.70
N GLU A 146 17.07 -6.85 -6.67
CA GLU A 146 16.62 -7.16 -8.04
C GLU A 146 15.82 -8.47 -8.13
N ALA A 147 16.05 -9.41 -7.20
CA ALA A 147 15.32 -10.68 -7.19
C ALA A 147 13.83 -10.56 -6.85
N GLY A 148 13.40 -9.48 -6.19
CA GLY A 148 11.98 -9.22 -5.85
C GLY A 148 11.35 -8.05 -6.59
N ARG A 149 12.18 -7.29 -7.30
CA ARG A 149 11.71 -6.07 -7.96
C ARG A 149 10.63 -6.33 -9.01
N GLY A 150 10.78 -7.39 -9.80
CA GLY A 150 9.78 -7.78 -10.81
C GLY A 150 8.43 -8.16 -10.19
N ASP A 151 8.45 -8.84 -9.06
CA ASP A 151 7.24 -9.18 -8.30
C ASP A 151 6.53 -7.91 -7.79
N PHE A 152 7.31 -6.94 -7.28
CA PHE A 152 6.78 -5.67 -6.83
C PHE A 152 6.18 -4.85 -7.98
N GLN A 153 6.82 -4.81 -9.14
CA GLN A 153 6.29 -4.11 -10.31
C GLN A 153 4.96 -4.71 -10.74
N THR A 154 4.87 -6.04 -10.85
CA THR A 154 3.62 -6.76 -11.17
C THR A 154 2.54 -6.50 -10.11
N PHE A 155 2.92 -6.48 -8.83
CA PHE A 155 2.02 -6.17 -7.72
C PHE A 155 1.41 -4.77 -7.86
N VAL A 156 2.23 -3.74 -8.11
CA VAL A 156 1.75 -2.36 -8.32
C VAL A 156 0.91 -2.24 -9.60
N GLU A 157 1.32 -2.88 -10.70
CA GLU A 157 0.59 -2.88 -11.98
C GLU A 157 -0.79 -3.54 -11.87
N SER A 158 -0.96 -4.47 -10.92
CA SER A 158 -2.25 -5.11 -10.65
C SER A 158 -3.26 -4.21 -9.93
N PHE A 159 -2.83 -3.01 -9.50
CA PHE A 159 -3.69 -2.07 -8.77
C PHE A 159 -4.92 -1.69 -9.57
N ALA A 160 -6.08 -1.95 -9.00
CA ALA A 160 -7.35 -1.47 -9.51
C ALA A 160 -8.07 -0.70 -8.39
N GLY A 161 -8.22 0.59 -8.59
CA GLY A 161 -9.05 1.43 -7.74
C GLY A 161 -10.54 1.13 -7.98
N ALA A 162 -11.42 1.51 -7.05
CA ALA A 162 -12.85 1.37 -7.23
C ALA A 162 -13.28 2.07 -8.53
N THR A 163 -13.71 1.26 -9.48
CA THR A 163 -14.52 1.77 -10.60
C THR A 163 -15.87 2.16 -10.05
N ARG A 164 -16.30 3.38 -10.33
CA ARG A 164 -17.69 3.83 -10.05
C ARG A 164 -18.63 3.17 -11.04
#